data_8e180d3c963fdde5b9e951f5a6e0b063
#
_entry.id   8e180d3c963fdde5b9e951f5a6e0b063
#
_cell.length_a   1.000
_cell.length_b   1.000
_cell.length_c   1.000
_cell.angle_alpha   90.00
_cell.angle_beta   90.00
_cell.angle_gamma   90.00
#
_symmetry.space_group_name_H-M   'P 1'
#
loop_
_entity.id
_entity.type
_entity.pdbx_description
1 polymer ?
#
loop_
_entity_poly.entity_id
_entity_poly.type
_entity_poly.pdbx_seq_one_letter_code
_entity_poly.pdbx_strand_id
1 'polypeptide(L)'
;MNGPYAVVLRYRARQPLAAPVPEAVHAAFLGMVRRADPALAATLHSPQHRFRPYTLALLGPRGGLELRLRLSVLAPDLFREFWKRWERRGGFALRLGRTWLSPAAVQKSGPWCGEIPWPRFWELPPVRRVALAFATPTTFRQGDVDLPLPLPKLLFAGLLAKWNAASSRPLSLDPELFSRFLALTEGRVRIQSVWDGRATIRGFVGVVEFRLKKDAPKEVGQALALLSAFAFFAGAGRHTTHGFGLVRFLHAS
;
A
#
# COMPACT_ATOMS: atom_id res chain seq x y z
N MET A 1 -7.58 8.47 15.15
CA MET A 1 -7.34 8.52 13.69
C MET A 1 -8.66 8.22 13.01
N ASN A 2 -9.12 9.11 12.15
CA ASN A 2 -10.46 9.02 11.54
C ASN A 2 -10.39 8.71 10.02
N GLY A 3 -9.30 8.09 9.58
CA GLY A 3 -9.06 7.72 8.20
C GLY A 3 -7.79 6.88 8.04
N PRO A 4 -7.45 6.47 6.81
CA PRO A 4 -6.24 5.70 6.56
C PRO A 4 -4.99 6.50 6.91
N TYR A 5 -4.00 5.82 7.43
CA TYR A 5 -2.72 6.43 7.79
C TYR A 5 -1.54 5.52 7.42
N ALA A 6 -0.36 6.12 7.33
CA ALA A 6 0.88 5.42 7.08
C ALA A 6 1.99 5.94 8.01
N VAL A 7 2.74 5.01 8.58
CA VAL A 7 3.89 5.27 9.45
C VAL A 7 5.08 4.42 9.03
N VAL A 8 6.27 4.80 9.46
CA VAL A 8 7.48 4.01 9.25
C VAL A 8 7.99 3.51 10.60
N LEU A 9 7.95 2.21 10.79
CA LEU A 9 8.54 1.51 11.93
C LEU A 9 10.03 1.35 11.66
N ARG A 10 10.86 1.92 12.50
CA ARG A 10 12.32 1.79 12.43
C ARG A 10 12.79 0.76 13.43
N TYR A 11 13.62 -0.15 12.95
CA TYR A 11 14.21 -1.24 13.73
C TYR A 11 15.73 -1.22 13.62
N ARG A 12 16.39 -1.65 14.67
CA ARG A 12 17.84 -1.86 14.70
C ARG A 12 18.18 -3.33 14.89
N ALA A 13 19.12 -3.82 14.10
CA ALA A 13 19.76 -5.11 14.24
C ALA A 13 21.11 -4.96 14.97
N ARG A 14 21.53 -6.00 15.66
CA ARG A 14 22.87 -6.04 16.28
C ARG A 14 23.97 -6.38 15.27
N GLN A 15 23.60 -7.03 14.17
CA GLN A 15 24.49 -7.42 13.07
C GLN A 15 23.87 -7.03 11.74
N PRO A 16 24.66 -6.80 10.69
CA PRO A 16 24.12 -6.48 9.37
C PRO A 16 23.15 -7.54 8.89
N LEU A 17 22.02 -7.09 8.40
CA LEU A 17 20.98 -7.94 7.82
C LEU A 17 21.34 -8.27 6.37
N ALA A 18 21.14 -9.52 5.96
CA ALA A 18 20.98 -9.84 4.56
C ALA A 18 19.68 -9.19 4.04
N ALA A 19 19.62 -8.93 2.73
CA ALA A 19 18.41 -8.38 2.12
C ALA A 19 17.22 -9.32 2.35
N PRO A 20 16.21 -8.94 3.13
CA PRO A 20 15.12 -9.85 3.43
C PRO A 20 14.17 -10.02 2.24
N VAL A 21 13.69 -11.22 2.05
CA VAL A 21 12.64 -11.50 1.07
C VAL A 21 11.28 -11.01 1.56
N PRO A 22 10.38 -10.58 0.66
CA PRO A 22 9.06 -10.04 1.00
C PRO A 22 8.22 -10.93 1.93
N GLU A 23 8.17 -12.24 1.68
CA GLU A 23 7.44 -13.20 2.51
C GLU A 23 7.96 -13.23 3.96
N ALA A 24 9.28 -13.18 4.15
CA ALA A 24 9.89 -13.16 5.49
C ALA A 24 9.51 -11.89 6.26
N VAL A 25 9.46 -10.74 5.58
CA VAL A 25 9.04 -9.47 6.18
C VAL A 25 7.58 -9.50 6.59
N HIS A 26 6.70 -10.02 5.72
CA HIS A 26 5.29 -10.19 6.01
C HIS A 26 5.06 -11.13 7.21
N ALA A 27 5.72 -12.30 7.21
CA ALA A 27 5.66 -13.24 8.33
C ALA A 27 6.19 -12.65 9.64
N ALA A 28 7.30 -11.89 9.58
CA ALA A 28 7.86 -11.19 10.74
C ALA A 28 6.88 -10.15 11.31
N PHE A 29 6.22 -9.38 10.46
CA PHE A 29 5.20 -8.42 10.85
C PHE A 29 4.01 -9.10 11.54
N LEU A 30 3.44 -10.14 10.93
CA LEU A 30 2.32 -10.89 11.54
C LEU A 30 2.72 -11.55 12.86
N GLY A 31 3.94 -12.10 12.95
CA GLY A 31 4.50 -12.64 14.19
C GLY A 31 4.65 -11.58 15.28
N MET A 32 5.03 -10.36 14.95
CA MET A 32 5.07 -9.22 15.85
C MET A 32 3.67 -8.82 16.31
N VAL A 33 2.72 -8.67 15.37
CA VAL A 33 1.33 -8.34 15.68
C VAL A 33 0.73 -9.40 16.63
N ARG A 34 0.97 -10.69 16.38
CA ARG A 34 0.47 -11.78 17.24
C ARG A 34 0.97 -11.67 18.68
N ARG A 35 2.23 -11.24 18.90
CA ARG A 35 2.76 -11.00 20.26
C ARG A 35 2.19 -9.75 20.91
N ALA A 36 1.91 -8.74 20.10
CA ALA A 36 1.34 -7.47 20.56
C ALA A 36 -0.17 -7.57 20.82
N ASP A 37 -0.88 -8.16 19.89
CA ASP A 37 -2.35 -8.25 19.86
C ASP A 37 -2.79 -9.52 19.12
N PRO A 38 -3.00 -10.64 19.85
CA PRO A 38 -3.43 -11.91 19.26
C PRO A 38 -4.76 -11.83 18.51
N ALA A 39 -5.71 -11.01 19.00
CA ALA A 39 -7.02 -10.83 18.37
C ALA A 39 -6.90 -10.14 17.00
N LEU A 40 -6.10 -9.07 16.94
CA LEU A 40 -5.77 -8.40 15.66
C LEU A 40 -5.09 -9.39 14.70
N ALA A 41 -4.11 -10.17 15.19
CA ALA A 41 -3.42 -11.13 14.34
C ALA A 41 -4.38 -12.18 13.73
N ALA A 42 -5.33 -12.68 14.52
CA ALA A 42 -6.37 -13.61 14.03
C ALA A 42 -7.22 -12.97 12.93
N THR A 43 -7.65 -11.71 13.13
CA THR A 43 -8.40 -10.94 12.13
C THR A 43 -7.59 -10.74 10.83
N LEU A 44 -6.31 -10.34 10.95
CA LEU A 44 -5.45 -10.12 9.78
C LEU A 44 -5.13 -11.41 9.02
N HIS A 45 -5.18 -12.56 9.68
CA HIS A 45 -4.87 -13.87 9.09
C HIS A 45 -6.09 -14.58 8.49
N SER A 46 -7.30 -14.14 8.85
CA SER A 46 -8.54 -14.78 8.42
C SER A 46 -8.64 -14.88 6.89
N PRO A 47 -8.82 -16.08 6.33
CA PRO A 47 -8.99 -16.26 4.89
C PRO A 47 -10.32 -15.73 4.38
N GLN A 48 -11.29 -15.52 5.27
CA GLN A 48 -12.62 -14.99 4.95
C GLN A 48 -12.57 -13.51 4.52
N HIS A 49 -11.54 -12.77 4.93
CA HIS A 49 -11.34 -11.39 4.52
C HIS A 49 -10.55 -11.30 3.21
N ARG A 50 -11.24 -11.18 2.08
CA ARG A 50 -10.59 -10.88 0.78
C ARG A 50 -9.83 -9.55 0.80
N PHE A 51 -10.29 -8.60 1.59
CA PHE A 51 -9.67 -7.30 1.79
C PHE A 51 -8.67 -7.35 2.96
N ARG A 52 -7.44 -6.93 2.72
CA ARG A 52 -6.43 -6.76 3.77
C ARG A 52 -6.41 -5.30 4.22
N PRO A 53 -6.71 -5.02 5.51
CA PRO A 53 -6.85 -3.65 6.01
C PRO A 53 -5.52 -2.93 6.25
N TYR A 54 -4.43 -3.41 5.66
CA TYR A 54 -3.10 -2.83 5.77
C TYR A 54 -2.24 -3.14 4.55
N THR A 55 -1.18 -2.34 4.37
CA THR A 55 -0.08 -2.61 3.43
C THR A 55 1.27 -2.49 4.12
N LEU A 56 2.27 -3.19 3.58
CA LEU A 56 3.64 -3.15 4.06
C LEU A 56 4.59 -2.79 2.93
N ALA A 57 5.69 -2.11 3.24
CA ALA A 57 6.81 -1.94 2.31
C ALA A 57 8.11 -1.73 3.07
N LEU A 58 9.20 -2.30 2.57
CA LEU A 58 10.54 -1.95 3.02
C LEU A 58 11.00 -0.67 2.33
N LEU A 59 11.56 0.25 3.09
CA LEU A 59 12.09 1.51 2.60
C LEU A 59 13.61 1.56 2.73
N GLY A 60 14.26 2.12 1.71
CA GLY A 60 15.72 2.31 1.70
C GLY A 60 16.50 1.07 1.25
N PRO A 61 17.83 1.07 1.45
CA PRO A 61 18.68 -0.03 1.04
C PRO A 61 18.29 -1.33 1.76
N ARG A 62 18.35 -2.41 1.02
CA ARG A 62 18.12 -3.75 1.57
C ARG A 62 19.42 -4.24 2.21
N GLY A 63 19.39 -4.43 3.53
CA GLY A 63 20.54 -4.85 4.32
C GLY A 63 21.06 -3.76 5.25
N GLY A 64 22.11 -4.06 6.04
CA GLY A 64 22.69 -3.17 7.05
C GLY A 64 22.08 -3.35 8.43
N LEU A 65 22.36 -2.37 9.31
CA LEU A 65 21.95 -2.43 10.74
C LEU A 65 20.55 -1.86 11.00
N GLU A 66 19.92 -1.23 10.03
CA GLU A 66 18.62 -0.61 10.16
C GLU A 66 17.61 -1.22 9.17
N LEU A 67 16.42 -1.49 9.66
CA LEU A 67 15.27 -1.87 8.82
C LEU A 67 14.17 -0.82 9.00
N ARG A 68 13.68 -0.30 7.88
CA ARG A 68 12.59 0.69 7.82
C ARG A 68 11.38 0.03 7.17
N LEU A 69 10.39 -0.31 7.99
CA LEU A 69 9.16 -0.95 7.55
C LEU A 69 8.03 0.07 7.53
N ARG A 70 7.57 0.43 6.34
CA ARG A 70 6.34 1.22 6.20
C ARG A 70 5.14 0.33 6.46
N LEU A 71 4.30 0.75 7.38
CA LEU A 71 2.98 0.20 7.65
C LEU A 71 1.93 1.25 7.28
N SER A 72 1.04 0.91 6.34
CA SER A 72 -0.16 1.69 6.10
C SER A 72 -1.38 0.92 6.59
N VAL A 73 -2.27 1.59 7.30
CA VAL A 73 -3.48 1.04 7.89
C VAL A 73 -4.70 1.67 7.24
N LEU A 74 -5.60 0.84 6.72
CA LEU A 74 -6.83 1.25 6.04
C LEU A 74 -8.06 1.16 6.95
N ALA A 75 -7.97 0.42 8.06
CA ALA A 75 -9.01 0.30 9.08
C ALA A 75 -8.41 0.65 10.46
N PRO A 76 -8.32 1.94 10.82
CA PRO A 76 -7.66 2.42 12.04
C PRO A 76 -8.18 1.79 13.32
N ASP A 77 -9.48 1.53 13.40
CA ASP A 77 -10.12 0.97 14.59
C ASP A 77 -9.60 -0.42 14.95
N LEU A 78 -9.27 -1.25 13.94
CA LEU A 78 -8.69 -2.57 14.16
C LEU A 78 -7.31 -2.50 14.83
N PHE A 79 -6.55 -1.42 14.58
CA PHE A 79 -5.19 -1.26 15.11
C PHE A 79 -5.13 -0.45 16.41
N ARG A 80 -6.27 -0.02 16.97
CA ARG A 80 -6.33 0.85 18.16
C ARG A 80 -5.64 0.20 19.38
N GLU A 81 -5.97 -1.03 19.69
CA GLU A 81 -5.39 -1.74 20.85
C GLU A 81 -3.92 -2.11 20.62
N PHE A 82 -3.55 -2.45 19.39
CA PHE A 82 -2.15 -2.67 19.01
C PHE A 82 -1.30 -1.44 19.33
N TRP A 83 -1.73 -0.22 18.94
CA TRP A 83 -0.99 1.01 19.21
C TRP A 83 -0.94 1.37 20.69
N LYS A 84 -2.02 1.20 21.44
CA LYS A 84 -1.99 1.40 22.90
C LYS A 84 -0.97 0.50 23.59
N ARG A 85 -0.88 -0.76 23.15
CA ARG A 85 0.11 -1.71 23.68
C ARG A 85 1.51 -1.39 23.23
N TRP A 86 1.67 -0.91 21.98
CA TRP A 86 2.94 -0.44 21.45
C TRP A 86 3.50 0.70 22.31
N GLU A 87 2.70 1.72 22.57
CA GLU A 87 3.10 2.90 23.35
C GLU A 87 3.49 2.52 24.78
N ARG A 88 2.69 1.69 25.45
CA ARG A 88 3.00 1.24 26.83
C ARG A 88 4.29 0.45 26.96
N ARG A 89 4.70 -0.28 25.91
CA ARG A 89 5.91 -1.13 25.92
C ARG A 89 7.12 -0.51 25.24
N GLY A 90 7.00 0.66 24.66
CA GLY A 90 8.06 1.26 23.85
C GLY A 90 8.33 0.49 22.54
N GLY A 91 7.35 -0.29 22.07
CA GLY A 91 7.42 -1.07 20.86
C GLY A 91 7.53 -2.57 21.05
N PHE A 92 7.49 -3.30 19.94
CA PHE A 92 7.63 -4.76 19.89
C PHE A 92 8.78 -5.16 18.96
N ALA A 93 9.65 -6.05 19.43
CA ALA A 93 10.73 -6.58 18.62
C ALA A 93 10.20 -7.31 17.37
N LEU A 94 10.91 -7.17 16.25
CA LEU A 94 10.61 -7.86 15.00
C LEU A 94 11.59 -9.02 14.84
N ARG A 95 11.08 -10.22 14.57
CA ARG A 95 11.92 -11.41 14.29
C ARG A 95 11.96 -11.66 12.79
N LEU A 96 13.12 -11.49 12.19
CA LEU A 96 13.36 -11.77 10.78
C LEU A 96 14.27 -13.00 10.64
N GLY A 97 13.71 -14.14 10.30
CA GLY A 97 14.42 -15.42 10.35
C GLY A 97 14.90 -15.75 11.78
N ARG A 98 16.21 -15.86 11.96
CA ARG A 98 16.85 -16.05 13.27
C ARG A 98 17.23 -14.74 13.99
N THR A 99 17.14 -13.60 13.28
CA THR A 99 17.59 -12.31 13.81
C THR A 99 16.43 -11.56 14.48
N TRP A 100 16.68 -11.09 15.70
CA TRP A 100 15.80 -10.18 16.40
C TRP A 100 16.22 -8.74 16.19
N LEU A 101 15.25 -7.90 15.85
CA LEU A 101 15.44 -6.47 15.68
C LEU A 101 14.70 -5.72 16.77
N SER A 102 15.39 -4.80 17.42
CA SER A 102 14.81 -3.94 18.44
C SER A 102 14.05 -2.77 17.82
N PRO A 103 12.86 -2.39 18.33
CA PRO A 103 12.18 -1.18 17.90
C PRO A 103 13.04 0.02 18.24
N ALA A 104 13.16 0.97 17.31
CA ALA A 104 13.94 2.18 17.49
C ALA A 104 13.06 3.44 17.50
N ALA A 105 12.10 3.52 16.58
CA ALA A 105 11.16 4.63 16.50
C ALA A 105 9.93 4.30 15.63
N VAL A 106 8.85 5.06 15.84
CA VAL A 106 7.73 5.17 14.91
C VAL A 106 7.78 6.56 14.30
N GLN A 107 8.12 6.63 13.01
CA GLN A 107 8.14 7.88 12.26
C GLN A 107 6.72 8.14 11.71
N LYS A 108 6.15 9.29 12.05
CA LYS A 108 4.80 9.73 11.65
C LYS A 108 4.81 10.82 10.57
N SER A 109 5.99 11.38 10.26
CA SER A 109 6.16 12.43 9.24
C SER A 109 7.20 12.04 8.20
N GLY A 110 7.15 12.67 7.02
CA GLY A 110 8.07 12.43 5.91
C GLY A 110 7.38 11.85 4.67
N PRO A 111 8.13 11.59 3.60
CA PRO A 111 7.57 11.33 2.27
C PRO A 111 6.73 10.03 2.17
N TRP A 112 6.86 9.13 3.13
CA TRP A 112 6.15 7.85 3.18
C TRP A 112 5.19 7.73 4.37
N CYS A 113 4.99 8.81 5.12
CA CYS A 113 4.08 8.90 6.25
C CYS A 113 2.96 9.88 5.93
N GLY A 114 1.81 9.71 6.57
CA GLY A 114 0.69 10.65 6.46
C GLY A 114 -0.62 10.04 6.94
N GLU A 115 -1.61 10.88 7.05
CA GLU A 115 -2.98 10.53 7.41
C GLU A 115 -3.93 11.43 6.62
N ILE A 116 -5.01 10.87 6.11
CA ILE A 116 -6.10 11.63 5.49
C ILE A 116 -7.41 11.16 6.12
N PRO A 117 -8.15 12.01 6.84
CA PRO A 117 -9.49 11.67 7.33
C PRO A 117 -10.44 11.30 6.19
N TRP A 118 -11.31 10.29 6.39
CA TRP A 118 -12.23 9.85 5.35
C TRP A 118 -13.04 10.95 4.66
N PRO A 119 -13.59 11.97 5.37
CA PRO A 119 -14.32 13.04 4.71
C PRO A 119 -13.47 13.86 3.75
N ARG A 120 -12.18 14.06 4.03
CA ARG A 120 -11.26 14.87 3.21
C ARG A 120 -11.04 14.32 1.80
N PHE A 121 -11.18 13.02 1.60
CA PHE A 121 -11.11 12.47 0.25
C PHE A 121 -12.21 12.96 -0.68
N TRP A 122 -13.40 13.24 -0.13
CA TRP A 122 -14.55 13.75 -0.87
C TRP A 122 -14.48 15.25 -1.15
N GLU A 123 -13.62 15.96 -0.44
CA GLU A 123 -13.36 17.39 -0.63
C GLU A 123 -12.32 17.66 -1.73
N LEU A 124 -11.62 16.61 -2.20
CA LEU A 124 -10.68 16.75 -3.30
C LEU A 124 -11.41 17.21 -4.57
N PRO A 125 -10.91 18.22 -5.30
CA PRO A 125 -11.53 18.63 -6.54
C PRO A 125 -11.41 17.54 -7.60
N PRO A 126 -12.37 17.42 -8.53
CA PRO A 126 -12.23 16.54 -9.68
C PRO A 126 -11.04 16.96 -10.52
N VAL A 127 -10.29 15.98 -11.03
CA VAL A 127 -9.08 16.22 -11.82
C VAL A 127 -9.19 15.56 -13.19
N ARG A 128 -8.42 16.06 -14.15
CA ARG A 128 -8.35 15.48 -15.48
C ARG A 128 -7.04 14.75 -15.76
N ARG A 129 -6.05 14.94 -14.91
CA ARG A 129 -4.71 14.38 -15.06
C ARG A 129 -4.14 14.01 -13.68
N VAL A 130 -3.48 12.85 -13.59
CA VAL A 130 -2.77 12.42 -12.39
C VAL A 130 -1.46 11.76 -12.76
N ALA A 131 -0.42 12.01 -11.95
CA ALA A 131 0.84 11.28 -12.04
C ALA A 131 1.06 10.47 -10.77
N LEU A 132 1.41 9.19 -10.94
CA LEU A 132 1.67 8.23 -9.87
C LEU A 132 3.09 7.65 -10.02
N ALA A 133 3.84 7.63 -8.93
CA ALA A 133 5.13 6.96 -8.85
C ALA A 133 4.96 5.60 -8.15
N PHE A 134 5.36 4.54 -8.84
CA PHE A 134 5.37 3.16 -8.33
C PHE A 134 6.78 2.85 -7.84
N ALA A 135 6.95 2.86 -6.52
CA ALA A 135 8.25 2.72 -5.87
C ALA A 135 8.69 1.26 -5.70
N THR A 136 7.75 0.33 -5.66
CA THR A 136 8.02 -1.11 -5.63
C THR A 136 7.31 -1.84 -6.76
N PRO A 137 7.78 -3.04 -7.15
CA PRO A 137 7.19 -3.78 -8.25
C PRO A 137 5.68 -3.93 -8.09
N THR A 138 4.95 -3.57 -9.13
CA THR A 138 3.48 -3.57 -9.16
C THR A 138 3.00 -4.49 -10.26
N THR A 139 2.09 -5.37 -9.95
CA THR A 139 1.47 -6.29 -10.90
C THR A 139 -0.02 -6.45 -10.62
N PHE A 140 -0.79 -6.76 -11.66
CA PHE A 140 -2.22 -6.97 -11.57
C PHE A 140 -2.56 -8.40 -12.02
N ARG A 141 -3.68 -8.92 -11.56
CA ARG A 141 -4.20 -10.21 -12.04
C ARG A 141 -5.24 -9.98 -13.13
N GLN A 142 -5.04 -10.65 -14.25
CA GLN A 142 -6.01 -10.72 -15.33
C GLN A 142 -6.19 -12.19 -15.72
N GLY A 143 -7.34 -12.75 -15.36
CA GLY A 143 -7.54 -14.21 -15.46
C GLY A 143 -6.54 -14.97 -14.57
N ASP A 144 -5.74 -15.83 -15.16
CA ASP A 144 -4.69 -16.64 -14.51
C ASP A 144 -3.28 -16.05 -14.66
N VAL A 145 -3.14 -14.91 -15.36
CA VAL A 145 -1.85 -14.25 -15.64
C VAL A 145 -1.61 -13.03 -14.77
N ASP A 146 -0.38 -12.87 -14.28
CA ASP A 146 0.07 -11.65 -13.63
C ASP A 146 0.61 -10.67 -14.68
N LEU A 147 0.00 -9.49 -14.77
CA LEU A 147 0.28 -8.46 -15.78
C LEU A 147 1.06 -7.30 -15.15
N PRO A 148 2.36 -7.13 -15.47
CA PRO A 148 3.20 -6.06 -14.94
C PRO A 148 3.10 -4.79 -15.82
N LEU A 149 1.88 -4.30 -16.04
CA LEU A 149 1.61 -3.10 -16.86
C LEU A 149 0.60 -2.18 -16.17
N PRO A 150 0.79 -0.85 -16.25
CA PRO A 150 -0.07 0.13 -15.60
C PRO A 150 -1.36 0.40 -16.40
N LEU A 151 -2.17 -0.63 -16.62
CA LEU A 151 -3.45 -0.47 -17.33
C LEU A 151 -4.46 0.30 -16.47
N PRO A 152 -5.09 1.38 -16.98
CA PRO A 152 -5.99 2.24 -16.22
C PRO A 152 -7.11 1.45 -15.52
N LYS A 153 -7.79 0.56 -16.26
CA LYS A 153 -8.87 -0.28 -15.71
C LYS A 153 -8.40 -1.12 -14.53
N LEU A 154 -7.30 -1.87 -14.67
CA LEU A 154 -6.83 -2.79 -13.62
C LEU A 154 -6.37 -2.02 -12.37
N LEU A 155 -5.72 -0.88 -12.56
CA LEU A 155 -5.27 -0.04 -11.47
C LEU A 155 -6.46 0.55 -10.70
N PHE A 156 -7.32 1.28 -11.39
CA PHE A 156 -8.38 2.05 -10.73
C PHE A 156 -9.57 1.19 -10.31
N ALA A 157 -9.90 0.11 -11.01
CA ALA A 157 -10.87 -0.88 -10.52
C ALA A 157 -10.39 -1.57 -9.25
N GLY A 158 -9.09 -1.91 -9.17
CA GLY A 158 -8.50 -2.47 -7.96
C GLY A 158 -8.50 -1.49 -6.78
N LEU A 159 -8.23 -0.20 -7.01
CA LEU A 159 -8.32 0.84 -5.99
C LEU A 159 -9.76 1.10 -5.56
N LEU A 160 -10.71 1.12 -6.50
CA LEU A 160 -12.14 1.24 -6.22
C LEU A 160 -12.65 0.10 -5.33
N ALA A 161 -12.28 -1.13 -5.64
CA ALA A 161 -12.64 -2.29 -4.82
C ALA A 161 -12.08 -2.18 -3.39
N LYS A 162 -10.81 -1.75 -3.25
CA LYS A 162 -10.18 -1.50 -1.93
C LYS A 162 -10.85 -0.35 -1.18
N TRP A 163 -11.20 0.74 -1.88
CA TRP A 163 -11.93 1.87 -1.30
C TRP A 163 -13.27 1.42 -0.73
N ASN A 164 -14.06 0.71 -1.54
CA ASN A 164 -15.40 0.26 -1.16
C ASN A 164 -15.38 -0.78 -0.02
N ALA A 165 -14.26 -1.50 0.15
CA ALA A 165 -14.07 -2.41 1.27
C ALA A 165 -13.59 -1.71 2.56
N ALA A 166 -12.92 -0.57 2.46
CA ALA A 166 -12.31 0.13 3.60
C ALA A 166 -13.18 1.28 4.13
N SER A 167 -13.83 2.02 3.22
CA SER A 167 -14.61 3.21 3.54
C SER A 167 -16.06 2.89 3.89
N SER A 168 -16.61 3.57 4.89
CA SER A 168 -18.05 3.52 5.18
C SER A 168 -18.92 4.22 4.12
N ARG A 169 -18.31 5.00 3.23
CA ARG A 169 -18.97 5.68 2.11
C ARG A 169 -18.43 5.11 0.79
N PRO A 170 -19.08 4.08 0.23
CA PRO A 170 -18.65 3.48 -1.02
C PRO A 170 -18.79 4.46 -2.19
N LEU A 171 -17.93 4.29 -3.18
CA LEU A 171 -17.98 5.00 -4.45
C LEU A 171 -18.68 4.11 -5.48
N SER A 172 -19.90 4.47 -5.84
CA SER A 172 -20.67 3.76 -6.87
C SER A 172 -20.24 4.25 -8.25
N LEU A 173 -19.34 3.50 -8.88
CA LEU A 173 -18.84 3.79 -10.23
C LEU A 173 -18.62 2.47 -10.97
N ASP A 174 -19.03 2.43 -12.24
CA ASP A 174 -18.68 1.30 -13.12
C ASP A 174 -17.18 1.32 -13.44
N PRO A 175 -16.41 0.27 -13.09
CA PRO A 175 -14.99 0.20 -13.40
C PRO A 175 -14.66 0.28 -14.90
N GLU A 176 -15.61 -0.03 -15.79
CA GLU A 176 -15.42 0.08 -17.25
C GLU A 176 -15.21 1.53 -17.69
N LEU A 177 -15.70 2.51 -16.92
CA LEU A 177 -15.48 3.92 -17.22
C LEU A 177 -13.98 4.29 -17.22
N PHE A 178 -13.16 3.59 -16.43
CA PHE A 178 -11.70 3.81 -16.45
C PHE A 178 -11.07 3.33 -17.75
N SER A 179 -11.53 2.22 -18.34
CA SER A 179 -11.04 1.79 -19.66
C SER A 179 -11.54 2.68 -20.77
N ARG A 180 -12.76 3.17 -20.64
CA ARG A 180 -13.40 4.02 -21.66
C ARG A 180 -12.83 5.45 -21.69
N PHE A 181 -12.62 6.06 -20.55
CA PHE A 181 -12.32 7.50 -20.44
C PHE A 181 -10.92 7.83 -19.95
N LEU A 182 -10.15 6.89 -19.42
CA LEU A 182 -8.82 7.17 -18.89
C LEU A 182 -7.74 6.57 -19.80
N ALA A 183 -6.85 7.42 -20.28
CA ALA A 183 -5.71 7.02 -21.10
C ALA A 183 -4.41 7.15 -20.29
N LEU A 184 -3.48 6.22 -20.50
CA LEU A 184 -2.09 6.35 -20.11
C LEU A 184 -1.42 7.23 -21.15
N THR A 185 -0.96 8.42 -20.76
CA THR A 185 -0.41 9.43 -21.68
C THR A 185 1.10 9.52 -21.63
N GLU A 186 1.69 9.25 -20.47
CA GLU A 186 3.14 9.21 -20.29
C GLU A 186 3.51 8.08 -19.33
N GLY A 187 4.67 7.47 -19.55
CA GLY A 187 5.17 6.44 -18.66
C GLY A 187 6.66 6.20 -18.82
N ARG A 188 7.39 6.32 -17.72
CA ARG A 188 8.78 5.84 -17.61
C ARG A 188 8.77 4.66 -16.65
N VAL A 189 8.50 3.46 -17.17
CA VAL A 189 8.39 2.24 -16.39
C VAL A 189 9.42 1.22 -16.85
N ARG A 190 9.87 0.41 -15.89
CA ARG A 190 10.72 -0.76 -16.15
C ARG A 190 10.18 -1.96 -15.39
N ILE A 191 10.31 -3.14 -15.97
CA ILE A 191 9.95 -4.38 -15.32
C ILE A 191 11.07 -4.80 -14.37
N GLN A 192 10.69 -5.18 -13.15
CA GLN A 192 11.57 -5.77 -12.14
C GLN A 192 11.05 -7.14 -11.73
N SER A 193 11.97 -8.07 -11.54
CA SER A 193 11.68 -9.38 -10.98
C SER A 193 12.21 -9.44 -9.55
N VAL A 194 11.37 -9.90 -8.62
CA VAL A 194 11.71 -10.06 -7.20
C VAL A 194 11.32 -11.45 -6.77
N TRP A 195 12.27 -12.19 -6.19
CA TRP A 195 11.98 -13.42 -5.49
C TRP A 195 11.32 -13.07 -4.15
N ASP A 196 10.06 -13.50 -3.96
CA ASP A 196 9.29 -13.16 -2.76
C ASP A 196 9.51 -14.11 -1.58
N GLY A 197 10.17 -15.24 -1.82
CA GLY A 197 10.37 -16.36 -0.89
C GLY A 197 9.71 -17.65 -1.35
N ARG A 198 8.79 -17.57 -2.34
CA ARG A 198 8.04 -18.70 -2.91
C ARG A 198 8.09 -18.74 -4.42
N ALA A 199 8.00 -17.56 -5.05
CA ALA A 199 7.96 -17.40 -6.50
C ALA A 199 8.65 -16.11 -6.93
N THR A 200 9.03 -16.05 -8.21
CA THR A 200 9.50 -14.80 -8.82
C THR A 200 8.29 -13.96 -9.25
N ILE A 201 8.09 -12.85 -8.59
CA ILE A 201 7.06 -11.87 -8.94
C ILE A 201 7.66 -10.84 -9.89
N ARG A 202 7.03 -10.67 -11.04
CA ARG A 202 7.37 -9.63 -12.02
C ARG A 202 6.40 -8.47 -11.87
N GLY A 203 6.93 -7.26 -11.75
CA GLY A 203 6.12 -6.05 -11.64
C GLY A 203 6.81 -4.86 -12.28
N PHE A 204 6.08 -3.82 -12.63
CA PHE A 204 6.66 -2.56 -13.09
C PHE A 204 6.93 -1.62 -11.92
N VAL A 205 7.95 -0.79 -12.08
CA VAL A 205 8.25 0.38 -11.24
C VAL A 205 8.47 1.59 -12.13
N GLY A 206 8.29 2.80 -11.59
CA GLY A 206 8.51 4.04 -12.32
C GLY A 206 7.36 5.02 -12.15
N VAL A 207 7.29 6.00 -13.02
CA VAL A 207 6.27 7.05 -13.01
C VAL A 207 5.34 6.87 -14.20
N VAL A 208 4.06 7.05 -13.96
CA VAL A 208 3.00 6.92 -14.97
C VAL A 208 2.04 8.09 -14.84
N GLU A 209 1.65 8.66 -15.98
CA GLU A 209 0.64 9.68 -16.06
C GLU A 209 -0.63 9.16 -16.74
N PHE A 210 -1.76 9.49 -16.14
CA PHE A 210 -3.09 9.21 -16.69
C PHE A 210 -3.83 10.51 -16.94
N ARG A 211 -4.55 10.55 -18.07
CA ARG A 211 -5.38 11.68 -18.47
C ARG A 211 -6.77 11.24 -18.87
N LEU A 212 -7.78 11.98 -18.44
CA LEU A 212 -9.15 11.80 -18.88
C LEU A 212 -9.38 12.36 -20.28
N LYS A 213 -10.15 11.63 -21.09
CA LYS A 213 -10.67 12.11 -22.37
C LYS A 213 -11.60 13.32 -22.15
N LYS A 214 -11.74 14.18 -23.18
CA LYS A 214 -12.50 15.44 -23.07
C LYS A 214 -13.96 15.23 -22.65
N ASP A 215 -14.58 14.17 -23.14
CA ASP A 215 -15.97 13.78 -22.94
C ASP A 215 -16.20 12.94 -21.66
N ALA A 216 -15.17 12.78 -20.81
CA ALA A 216 -15.30 12.02 -19.56
C ALA A 216 -16.28 12.70 -18.60
N PRO A 217 -17.21 11.92 -18.00
CA PRO A 217 -18.12 12.40 -16.98
C PRO A 217 -17.39 12.96 -15.75
N LYS A 218 -17.99 13.97 -15.08
CA LYS A 218 -17.37 14.64 -13.92
C LYS A 218 -17.08 13.68 -12.76
N GLU A 219 -17.94 12.70 -12.55
CA GLU A 219 -17.76 11.66 -11.53
C GLU A 219 -16.52 10.82 -11.72
N VAL A 220 -16.08 10.60 -12.98
CA VAL A 220 -14.81 9.89 -13.26
C VAL A 220 -13.62 10.74 -12.82
N GLY A 221 -13.68 12.06 -13.01
CA GLY A 221 -12.66 12.99 -12.53
C GLY A 221 -12.57 13.05 -11.00
N GLN A 222 -13.72 13.02 -10.33
CA GLN A 222 -13.80 12.93 -8.87
C GLN A 222 -13.22 11.62 -8.35
N ALA A 223 -13.59 10.49 -8.97
CA ALA A 223 -13.06 9.17 -8.64
C ALA A 223 -11.54 9.11 -8.88
N LEU A 224 -11.05 9.70 -9.96
CA LEU A 224 -9.63 9.75 -10.28
C LEU A 224 -8.83 10.48 -9.19
N ALA A 225 -9.30 11.64 -8.71
CA ALA A 225 -8.67 12.40 -7.63
C ALA A 225 -8.63 11.58 -6.34
N LEU A 226 -9.79 11.08 -5.91
CA LEU A 226 -9.97 10.33 -4.68
C LEU A 226 -9.14 9.05 -4.65
N LEU A 227 -9.24 8.21 -5.70
CA LEU A 227 -8.54 6.94 -5.76
C LEU A 227 -7.02 7.11 -5.91
N SER A 228 -6.56 8.16 -6.58
CA SER A 228 -5.12 8.46 -6.67
C SER A 228 -4.53 8.88 -5.34
N ALA A 229 -5.23 9.68 -4.55
CA ALA A 229 -4.81 10.01 -3.18
C ALA A 229 -4.87 8.77 -2.27
N PHE A 230 -5.91 7.95 -2.39
CA PHE A 230 -6.06 6.73 -1.61
C PHE A 230 -5.00 5.67 -1.93
N ALA A 231 -4.49 5.64 -3.17
CA ALA A 231 -3.44 4.71 -3.59
C ALA A 231 -2.17 4.79 -2.73
N PHE A 232 -1.86 5.97 -2.17
CA PHE A 232 -0.75 6.14 -1.23
C PHE A 232 -0.88 5.20 -0.02
N PHE A 233 -2.09 5.00 0.49
CA PHE A 233 -2.35 4.13 1.63
C PHE A 233 -2.61 2.68 1.22
N ALA A 234 -3.46 2.48 0.22
CA ALA A 234 -3.93 1.17 -0.19
C ALA A 234 -2.92 0.36 -1.01
N GLY A 235 -1.92 1.04 -1.58
CA GLY A 235 -1.06 0.44 -2.59
C GLY A 235 -1.84 0.01 -3.84
N ALA A 236 -1.14 -0.34 -4.90
CA ALA A 236 -1.72 -0.77 -6.17
C ALA A 236 -1.42 -2.23 -6.49
N GLY A 237 -2.35 -2.90 -7.15
CA GLY A 237 -2.17 -4.28 -7.57
C GLY A 237 -2.18 -5.30 -6.45
N ARG A 238 -1.43 -6.39 -6.65
CA ARG A 238 -1.35 -7.56 -5.76
C ARG A 238 -0.18 -7.47 -4.78
N HIS A 239 -0.21 -8.33 -3.78
CA HIS A 239 0.87 -8.52 -2.79
C HIS A 239 1.26 -7.26 -2.01
N THR A 240 0.32 -6.31 -1.83
CA THR A 240 0.59 -5.05 -1.12
C THR A 240 0.92 -5.23 0.36
N THR A 241 0.59 -6.37 0.96
CA THR A 241 1.02 -6.77 2.31
C THR A 241 2.41 -7.40 2.35
N HIS A 242 3.01 -7.69 1.18
CA HIS A 242 4.34 -8.27 1.03
C HIS A 242 5.36 -7.26 0.47
N GLY A 243 5.01 -5.98 0.41
CA GLY A 243 5.93 -4.93 -0.01
C GLY A 243 5.87 -4.56 -1.49
N PHE A 244 4.92 -5.12 -2.22
CA PHE A 244 4.65 -4.77 -3.61
C PHE A 244 3.63 -3.64 -3.71
N GLY A 245 3.62 -2.94 -4.86
CA GLY A 245 2.59 -1.96 -5.15
C GLY A 245 2.63 -0.69 -4.30
N LEU A 246 3.79 -0.31 -3.76
CA LEU A 246 3.93 0.96 -3.06
C LEU A 246 3.83 2.12 -4.05
N VAL A 247 2.82 2.96 -3.86
CA VAL A 247 2.49 4.07 -4.76
C VAL A 247 2.61 5.40 -4.03
N ARG A 248 3.07 6.41 -4.76
CA ARG A 248 3.06 7.81 -4.32
C ARG A 248 2.35 8.66 -5.37
N PHE A 249 1.40 9.44 -4.92
CA PHE A 249 0.79 10.49 -5.71
C PHE A 249 1.79 11.65 -5.87
N LEU A 250 1.99 12.12 -7.09
CA LEU A 250 2.94 13.21 -7.38
C LEU A 250 2.21 14.53 -7.58
N HIS A 251 1.28 14.59 -8.52
CA HIS A 251 0.47 15.78 -8.81
C HIS A 251 -0.81 15.43 -9.55
N ALA A 252 -1.75 16.35 -9.54
CA ALA A 252 -2.98 16.33 -10.32
C ALA A 252 -3.29 17.73 -10.90
N SER A 253 -4.06 17.75 -12.00
CA SER A 253 -4.57 18.96 -12.63
C SER A 253 -5.87 18.71 -13.40
#